data_1ec3fac01abbb6f4dac9076f1fe85ba1
#
_entry.id   1ec3fac01abbb6f4dac9076f1fe85ba1
#
_cell.length_a   1.000
_cell.length_b   1.000
_cell.length_c   1.000
_cell.angle_alpha   90.00
_cell.angle_beta   90.00
_cell.angle_gamma   90.00
#
_symmetry.space_group_name_H-M   'P 1'
#
loop_
_entity.id
_entity.type
_entity.pdbx_description
1 polymer ?
#
loop_
_entity_poly.entity_id
_entity_poly.type
_entity_poly.pdbx_seq_one_letter_code
_entity_poly.pdbx_strand_id
1 'polypeptide(L)'
;MAACRLRVYAAAAERGIAFIDAPISGGSAKAAKGQLSIMASGSPDAFAAARPVLDAAAETVFELGDTAGAGSAMKAVNQLLAGVHIATMAEALTFGMTQGVSPEKFVEVIGKCAGTSWMLENRAPHIVAGDYTPLSQINIWPKDLGIVLDIAKSASFSAPITAAALQQYLAAAGMGLGREDDAAVAKVYARNAGLTLPGEA
;
A
#
# COMPACT_ATOMS: atom_id res chain seq x y z
N MET A 1 -5.01 13.02 9.72
CA MET A 1 -6.06 12.41 8.87
C MET A 1 -7.27 11.93 9.68
N ALA A 2 -7.11 11.21 10.78
CA ALA A 2 -8.22 10.84 11.66
C ALA A 2 -9.07 12.07 12.08
N ALA A 3 -8.42 13.14 12.52
CA ALA A 3 -9.11 14.40 12.89
C ALA A 3 -9.86 15.08 11.72
N CYS A 4 -9.44 14.90 10.46
CA CYS A 4 -10.14 15.45 9.30
C CYS A 4 -11.42 14.67 9.01
N ARG A 5 -11.37 13.34 9.11
CA ARG A 5 -12.53 12.46 8.84
C ARG A 5 -13.59 12.57 9.94
N LEU A 6 -13.17 12.65 11.21
CA LEU A 6 -14.09 12.90 12.31
C LEU A 6 -14.82 14.24 12.14
N ARG A 7 -14.15 15.25 11.58
CA ARG A 7 -14.80 16.53 11.26
C ARG A 7 -15.80 16.40 10.11
N VAL A 8 -15.47 15.66 9.05
CA VAL A 8 -16.39 15.42 7.92
C VAL A 8 -17.59 14.60 8.40
N TYR A 9 -17.37 13.56 9.19
CA TYR A 9 -18.43 12.75 9.79
C TYR A 9 -19.38 13.60 10.66
N ALA A 10 -18.82 14.41 11.56
CA ALA A 10 -19.62 15.31 12.42
C ALA A 10 -20.43 16.32 11.58
N ALA A 11 -19.81 16.95 10.58
CA ALA A 11 -20.49 17.89 9.71
C ALA A 11 -21.57 17.25 8.83
N ALA A 12 -21.43 16.00 8.45
CA ALA A 12 -22.46 15.22 7.76
C ALA A 12 -23.63 14.92 8.71
N ALA A 13 -23.33 14.47 9.93
CA ALA A 13 -24.34 14.16 10.95
C ALA A 13 -25.19 15.40 11.32
N GLU A 14 -24.56 16.58 11.47
CA GLU A 14 -25.26 17.84 11.71
C GLU A 14 -26.26 18.21 10.61
N ARG A 15 -26.07 17.68 9.39
CA ARG A 15 -26.93 17.92 8.22
C ARG A 15 -27.86 16.75 7.91
N GLY A 16 -27.92 15.73 8.76
CA GLY A 16 -28.72 14.54 8.53
C GLY A 16 -28.24 13.70 7.32
N ILE A 17 -26.96 13.85 6.91
CA ILE A 17 -26.39 13.10 5.80
C ILE A 17 -25.79 11.80 6.34
N ALA A 18 -26.26 10.67 5.83
CA ALA A 18 -25.66 9.37 6.10
C ALA A 18 -24.21 9.31 5.58
N PHE A 19 -23.30 8.80 6.38
CA PHE A 19 -21.87 8.76 6.05
C PHE A 19 -21.30 7.37 6.30
N ILE A 20 -20.54 6.87 5.33
CA ILE A 20 -19.72 5.65 5.47
C ILE A 20 -18.24 6.00 5.26
N ASP A 21 -17.39 5.57 6.19
CA ASP A 21 -15.95 5.53 6.03
C ASP A 21 -15.59 4.20 5.34
N ALA A 22 -15.29 4.25 4.04
CA ALA A 22 -15.17 3.06 3.19
C ALA A 22 -13.90 3.08 2.30
N PRO A 23 -12.70 3.09 2.86
CA PRO A 23 -11.48 2.97 2.08
C PRO A 23 -11.39 1.62 1.36
N ILE A 24 -10.67 1.63 0.24
CA ILE A 24 -10.57 0.52 -0.69
C ILE A 24 -9.16 -0.09 -0.74
N SER A 25 -9.09 -1.36 -1.16
CA SER A 25 -7.86 -2.06 -1.53
C SER A 25 -8.08 -2.87 -2.81
N GLY A 26 -7.02 -3.06 -3.62
CA GLY A 26 -7.06 -3.84 -4.86
C GLY A 26 -6.45 -3.15 -6.08
N GLY A 27 -6.21 -1.83 -6.00
CA GLY A 27 -5.61 -1.04 -7.09
C GLY A 27 -6.53 -0.92 -8.31
N SER A 28 -6.00 -0.34 -9.39
CA SER A 28 -6.75 -0.08 -10.63
C SER A 28 -7.24 -1.37 -11.32
N ALA A 29 -6.46 -2.44 -11.26
CA ALA A 29 -6.79 -3.71 -11.91
C ALA A 29 -8.03 -4.38 -11.31
N LYS A 30 -8.16 -4.38 -9.97
CA LYS A 30 -9.36 -4.89 -9.30
C LYS A 30 -10.53 -3.91 -9.40
N ALA A 31 -10.26 -2.61 -9.37
CA ALA A 31 -11.31 -1.59 -9.55
C ALA A 31 -12.02 -1.73 -10.91
N ALA A 32 -11.26 -1.92 -11.99
CA ALA A 32 -11.81 -2.10 -13.35
C ALA A 32 -12.72 -3.34 -13.49
N LYS A 33 -12.61 -4.30 -12.58
CA LYS A 33 -13.40 -5.56 -12.57
C LYS A 33 -14.50 -5.55 -11.52
N GLY A 34 -14.68 -4.48 -10.74
CA GLY A 34 -15.60 -4.47 -9.60
C GLY A 34 -15.19 -5.42 -8.47
N GLN A 35 -13.91 -5.73 -8.34
CA GLN A 35 -13.35 -6.72 -7.42
C GLN A 35 -12.57 -6.10 -6.26
N LEU A 36 -12.91 -4.88 -5.87
CA LEU A 36 -12.26 -4.23 -4.73
C LEU A 36 -12.56 -4.95 -3.42
N SER A 37 -11.66 -4.83 -2.47
CA SER A 37 -11.94 -5.06 -1.06
C SER A 37 -12.24 -3.71 -0.41
N ILE A 38 -13.41 -3.55 0.19
CA ILE A 38 -13.83 -2.33 0.88
C ILE A 38 -13.79 -2.57 2.39
N MET A 39 -13.12 -1.70 3.13
CA MET A 39 -13.03 -1.71 4.58
C MET A 39 -13.97 -0.64 5.13
N ALA A 40 -15.24 -0.99 5.34
CA ALA A 40 -16.28 -0.03 5.65
C ALA A 40 -16.62 0.05 7.13
N SER A 41 -16.95 1.25 7.61
CA SER A 41 -17.54 1.48 8.93
C SER A 41 -18.54 2.63 8.90
N GLY A 42 -19.67 2.51 9.62
CA GLY A 42 -20.75 3.49 9.64
C GLY A 42 -22.01 2.90 10.23
N SER A 43 -23.06 3.70 10.41
CA SER A 43 -24.31 3.20 10.99
C SER A 43 -24.99 2.13 10.11
N PRO A 44 -25.80 1.24 10.70
CA PRO A 44 -26.58 0.26 9.93
C PRO A 44 -27.44 0.88 8.83
N ASP A 45 -28.08 2.01 9.08
CA ASP A 45 -28.89 2.72 8.09
C ASP A 45 -28.03 3.26 6.93
N ALA A 46 -26.80 3.77 7.23
CA ALA A 46 -25.87 4.21 6.22
C ALA A 46 -25.38 3.04 5.35
N PHE A 47 -25.13 1.87 5.95
CA PHE A 47 -24.81 0.63 5.22
C PHE A 47 -25.95 0.20 4.31
N ALA A 48 -27.18 0.17 4.83
CA ALA A 48 -28.35 -0.22 4.03
C ALA A 48 -28.53 0.70 2.80
N ALA A 49 -28.37 2.00 2.98
CA ALA A 49 -28.47 2.98 1.89
C ALA A 49 -27.33 2.86 0.87
N ALA A 50 -26.11 2.55 1.31
CA ALA A 50 -24.94 2.45 0.43
C ALA A 50 -24.76 1.07 -0.20
N ARG A 51 -25.44 0.03 0.28
CA ARG A 51 -25.25 -1.36 -0.14
C ARG A 51 -25.22 -1.56 -1.64
N PRO A 52 -26.14 -1.01 -2.46
CA PRO A 52 -26.11 -1.20 -3.90
C PRO A 52 -24.83 -0.69 -4.57
N VAL A 53 -24.24 0.41 -4.04
CA VAL A 53 -23.00 0.99 -4.57
C VAL A 53 -21.80 0.18 -4.12
N LEU A 54 -21.78 -0.25 -2.86
CA LEU A 54 -20.68 -1.07 -2.31
C LEU A 54 -20.59 -2.41 -3.06
N ASP A 55 -21.71 -3.09 -3.26
CA ASP A 55 -21.77 -4.40 -3.94
C ASP A 55 -21.43 -4.30 -5.45
N ALA A 56 -21.72 -3.17 -6.08
CA ALA A 56 -21.33 -2.97 -7.48
C ALA A 56 -19.82 -2.74 -7.67
N ALA A 57 -19.11 -2.23 -6.65
CA ALA A 57 -17.70 -1.86 -6.75
C ALA A 57 -16.76 -2.91 -6.13
N ALA A 58 -17.25 -3.80 -5.29
CA ALA A 58 -16.46 -4.69 -4.45
C ALA A 58 -16.80 -6.16 -4.64
N GLU A 59 -15.75 -6.99 -4.61
CA GLU A 59 -15.86 -8.44 -4.40
C GLU A 59 -16.16 -8.75 -2.94
N THR A 60 -15.60 -7.94 -2.02
CA THR A 60 -15.79 -8.13 -0.58
C THR A 60 -15.94 -6.79 0.12
N VAL A 61 -16.97 -6.65 0.93
CA VAL A 61 -17.19 -5.52 1.84
C VAL A 61 -17.02 -6.02 3.27
N PHE A 62 -15.99 -5.53 3.96
CA PHE A 62 -15.76 -5.78 5.38
C PHE A 62 -16.45 -4.71 6.21
N GLU A 63 -17.44 -5.08 6.99
CA GLU A 63 -18.12 -4.19 7.93
C GLU A 63 -17.38 -4.18 9.27
N LEU A 64 -16.69 -3.07 9.55
CA LEU A 64 -15.72 -2.96 10.66
C LEU A 64 -16.25 -2.22 11.88
N GLY A 65 -17.54 -1.93 11.91
CA GLY A 65 -18.21 -1.30 13.04
C GLY A 65 -19.24 -0.25 12.67
N ASP A 66 -20.03 0.14 13.65
CA ASP A 66 -21.23 0.96 13.49
C ASP A 66 -20.94 2.47 13.46
N THR A 67 -19.68 2.87 13.63
CA THR A 67 -19.24 4.26 13.62
C THR A 67 -18.09 4.47 12.66
N ALA A 68 -18.06 5.63 12.00
CA ALA A 68 -16.98 5.98 11.08
C ALA A 68 -15.62 6.04 11.79
N GLY A 69 -14.58 5.53 11.10
CA GLY A 69 -13.19 5.57 11.57
C GLY A 69 -12.48 4.21 11.57
N ALA A 70 -13.20 3.11 11.84
CA ALA A 70 -12.62 1.77 11.87
C ALA A 70 -12.12 1.33 10.49
N GLY A 71 -12.85 1.64 9.41
CA GLY A 71 -12.43 1.39 8.04
C GLY A 71 -11.09 2.03 7.72
N SER A 72 -10.98 3.28 8.05
CA SER A 72 -9.76 4.08 7.84
C SER A 72 -8.60 3.66 8.73
N ALA A 73 -8.86 3.21 9.95
CA ALA A 73 -7.84 2.63 10.81
C ALA A 73 -7.29 1.33 10.19
N MET A 74 -8.18 0.46 9.73
CA MET A 74 -7.79 -0.76 9.03
C MET A 74 -7.01 -0.46 7.74
N LYS A 75 -7.42 0.56 7.00
CA LYS A 75 -6.66 0.99 5.81
C LYS A 75 -5.25 1.47 6.16
N ALA A 76 -5.07 2.19 7.27
CA ALA A 76 -3.73 2.59 7.71
C ALA A 76 -2.85 1.37 8.04
N VAL A 77 -3.40 0.34 8.68
CA VAL A 77 -2.72 -0.94 8.93
C VAL A 77 -2.33 -1.61 7.61
N ASN A 78 -3.26 -1.67 6.64
CA ASN A 78 -2.99 -2.22 5.32
C ASN A 78 -1.85 -1.46 4.60
N GLN A 79 -1.84 -0.13 4.65
CA GLN A 79 -0.80 0.67 3.97
C GLN A 79 0.56 0.52 4.64
N LEU A 80 0.59 0.39 5.98
CA LEU A 80 1.82 0.06 6.69
C LEU A 80 2.42 -1.24 6.15
N LEU A 81 1.63 -2.32 6.13
CA LEU A 81 2.09 -3.62 5.65
C LEU A 81 2.50 -3.56 4.18
N ALA A 82 1.68 -2.99 3.31
CA ALA A 82 1.94 -2.95 1.88
C ALA A 82 3.24 -2.20 1.56
N GLY A 83 3.43 -1.00 2.13
CA GLY A 83 4.63 -0.22 1.89
C GLY A 83 5.90 -0.87 2.45
N VAL A 84 5.81 -1.47 3.65
CA VAL A 84 6.94 -2.21 4.24
C VAL A 84 7.26 -3.46 3.40
N HIS A 85 6.25 -4.21 2.98
CA HIS A 85 6.47 -5.43 2.19
C HIS A 85 7.15 -5.16 0.84
N ILE A 86 6.80 -4.06 0.15
CA ILE A 86 7.48 -3.69 -1.10
C ILE A 86 8.94 -3.30 -0.81
N ALA A 87 9.20 -2.49 0.22
CA ALA A 87 10.55 -2.09 0.57
C ALA A 87 11.42 -3.29 0.97
N THR A 88 10.89 -4.21 1.79
CA THR A 88 11.60 -5.42 2.18
C THR A 88 11.80 -6.41 1.03
N MET A 89 10.83 -6.52 0.11
CA MET A 89 10.99 -7.30 -1.12
C MET A 89 12.15 -6.76 -1.97
N ALA A 90 12.20 -5.45 -2.18
CA ALA A 90 13.25 -4.79 -2.94
C ALA A 90 14.64 -4.98 -2.29
N GLU A 91 14.72 -4.83 -0.98
CA GLU A 91 15.93 -5.08 -0.19
C GLU A 91 16.38 -6.53 -0.29
N ALA A 92 15.46 -7.49 -0.09
CA ALA A 92 15.78 -8.92 -0.14
C ALA A 92 16.20 -9.38 -1.54
N LEU A 93 15.55 -8.90 -2.60
CA LEU A 93 15.90 -9.23 -3.98
C LEU A 93 17.32 -8.72 -4.30
N THR A 94 17.61 -7.46 -4.03
CA THR A 94 18.94 -6.87 -4.29
C THR A 94 20.02 -7.47 -3.41
N PHE A 95 19.70 -7.80 -2.15
CA PHE A 95 20.61 -8.58 -1.29
C PHE A 95 20.91 -9.95 -1.93
N GLY A 96 19.88 -10.66 -2.40
CA GLY A 96 20.06 -11.92 -3.13
C GLY A 96 21.00 -11.79 -4.33
N MET A 97 20.89 -10.70 -5.10
CA MET A 97 21.79 -10.43 -6.24
C MET A 97 23.26 -10.30 -5.78
N THR A 98 23.53 -9.67 -4.64
CA THR A 98 24.91 -9.62 -4.08
C THR A 98 25.46 -11.00 -3.74
N GLN A 99 24.59 -11.99 -3.53
CA GLN A 99 24.94 -13.39 -3.23
C GLN A 99 24.89 -14.28 -4.50
N GLY A 100 24.75 -13.70 -5.70
CA GLY A 100 24.70 -14.42 -6.97
C GLY A 100 23.33 -15.05 -7.28
N VAL A 101 22.28 -14.70 -6.55
CA VAL A 101 20.91 -15.14 -6.88
C VAL A 101 20.32 -14.20 -7.92
N SER A 102 19.88 -14.74 -9.07
CA SER A 102 19.20 -13.90 -10.07
C SER A 102 17.80 -13.47 -9.61
N PRO A 103 17.29 -12.31 -10.11
CA PRO A 103 15.92 -11.87 -9.82
C PRO A 103 14.84 -12.91 -10.15
N GLU A 104 14.99 -13.64 -11.26
CA GLU A 104 14.06 -14.70 -11.67
C GLU A 104 14.05 -15.84 -10.65
N LYS A 105 15.25 -16.27 -10.21
CA LYS A 105 15.37 -17.36 -9.22
C LYS A 105 14.85 -16.93 -7.86
N PHE A 106 15.06 -15.67 -7.48
CA PHE A 106 14.46 -15.10 -6.27
C PHE A 106 12.93 -15.22 -6.27
N VAL A 107 12.27 -14.78 -7.36
CA VAL A 107 10.80 -14.84 -7.47
C VAL A 107 10.30 -16.28 -7.46
N GLU A 108 10.94 -17.16 -8.22
CA GLU A 108 10.58 -18.60 -8.30
C GLU A 108 10.58 -19.27 -6.92
N VAL A 109 11.62 -19.02 -6.14
CA VAL A 109 11.83 -19.72 -4.86
C VAL A 109 11.05 -19.03 -3.73
N ILE A 110 11.23 -17.71 -3.55
CA ILE A 110 10.64 -17.00 -2.40
C ILE A 110 9.12 -16.98 -2.48
N GLY A 111 8.54 -16.94 -3.67
CA GLY A 111 7.08 -17.05 -3.85
C GLY A 111 6.47 -18.34 -3.29
N LYS A 112 7.29 -19.38 -3.05
CA LYS A 112 6.88 -20.67 -2.45
C LYS A 112 7.38 -20.85 -1.01
N CYS A 113 8.05 -19.85 -0.45
CA CYS A 113 8.65 -19.91 0.87
C CYS A 113 7.91 -18.99 1.85
N ALA A 114 8.14 -19.17 3.14
CA ALA A 114 7.53 -18.39 4.20
C ALA A 114 7.90 -16.88 4.16
N GLY A 115 8.94 -16.51 3.43
CA GLY A 115 9.37 -15.12 3.24
C GLY A 115 8.53 -14.34 2.21
N THR A 116 7.56 -14.99 1.54
CA THR A 116 6.71 -14.31 0.56
C THR A 116 5.70 -13.34 1.19
N SER A 117 5.14 -12.48 0.34
CA SER A 117 3.98 -11.65 0.63
C SER A 117 3.22 -11.37 -0.67
N TRP A 118 1.93 -11.02 -0.58
CA TRP A 118 1.18 -10.63 -1.76
C TRP A 118 1.86 -9.49 -2.53
N MET A 119 2.47 -8.53 -1.82
CA MET A 119 3.19 -7.43 -2.47
C MET A 119 4.45 -7.91 -3.18
N LEU A 120 5.20 -8.87 -2.61
CA LEU A 120 6.35 -9.49 -3.27
C LEU A 120 5.91 -10.16 -4.58
N GLU A 121 4.91 -11.03 -4.51
CA GLU A 121 4.41 -11.78 -5.67
C GLU A 121 3.89 -10.87 -6.79
N ASN A 122 3.36 -9.70 -6.42
CA ASN A 122 2.80 -8.75 -7.35
C ASN A 122 3.84 -7.76 -7.93
N ARG A 123 4.89 -7.41 -7.18
CA ARG A 123 5.85 -6.36 -7.55
C ARG A 123 7.21 -6.89 -8.02
N ALA A 124 7.71 -7.99 -7.46
CA ALA A 124 9.00 -8.53 -7.89
C ALA A 124 9.04 -8.91 -9.38
N PRO A 125 7.96 -9.40 -10.03
CA PRO A 125 7.94 -9.62 -11.47
C PRO A 125 8.21 -8.37 -12.31
N HIS A 126 7.86 -7.16 -11.85
CA HIS A 126 8.19 -5.91 -12.56
C HIS A 126 9.71 -5.69 -12.63
N ILE A 127 10.41 -5.99 -11.53
CA ILE A 127 11.88 -5.89 -11.48
C ILE A 127 12.51 -6.92 -12.42
N VAL A 128 12.01 -8.15 -12.43
CA VAL A 128 12.47 -9.23 -13.34
C VAL A 128 12.29 -8.83 -14.80
N ALA A 129 11.14 -8.23 -15.13
CA ALA A 129 10.85 -7.79 -16.49
C ALA A 129 11.58 -6.50 -16.89
N GLY A 130 12.16 -5.76 -15.95
CA GLY A 130 12.69 -4.41 -16.18
C GLY A 130 11.60 -3.42 -16.59
N ASP A 131 10.34 -3.70 -16.26
CA ASP A 131 9.18 -2.87 -16.59
C ASP A 131 8.69 -2.11 -15.35
N TYR A 132 8.96 -0.84 -15.31
CA TYR A 132 8.55 0.08 -14.24
C TYR A 132 7.37 0.97 -14.64
N THR A 133 6.57 0.54 -15.62
CA THR A 133 5.28 1.17 -15.93
C THR A 133 4.36 1.11 -14.71
N PRO A 134 3.87 2.23 -14.17
CA PRO A 134 3.27 2.25 -12.84
C PRO A 134 1.88 1.61 -12.81
N LEU A 135 1.72 0.56 -12.02
CA LEU A 135 0.43 0.14 -11.46
C LEU A 135 0.13 0.91 -10.16
N SER A 136 1.17 1.28 -9.43
CA SER A 136 1.18 2.19 -8.30
C SER A 136 2.52 2.95 -8.34
N GLN A 137 2.52 4.23 -8.00
CA GLN A 137 3.71 5.07 -8.11
C GLN A 137 4.48 5.17 -6.81
N ILE A 138 5.80 5.34 -6.89
CA ILE A 138 6.68 5.66 -5.75
C ILE A 138 6.08 6.79 -4.88
N ASN A 139 5.60 7.87 -5.50
CA ASN A 139 5.08 9.06 -4.79
C ASN A 139 3.85 8.78 -3.91
N ILE A 140 3.20 7.64 -4.03
CA ILE A 140 2.09 7.26 -3.15
C ILE A 140 2.61 6.96 -1.74
N TRP A 141 3.79 6.35 -1.62
CA TRP A 141 4.30 5.84 -0.35
C TRP A 141 4.77 6.93 0.62
N PRO A 142 5.48 8.01 0.21
CA PRO A 142 5.75 9.14 1.09
C PRO A 142 4.48 9.71 1.74
N LYS A 143 3.39 9.80 0.98
CA LYS A 143 2.08 10.23 1.50
C LYS A 143 1.49 9.18 2.45
N ASP A 144 1.38 7.92 2.03
CA ASP A 144 0.66 6.88 2.77
C ASP A 144 1.39 6.47 4.05
N LEU A 145 2.71 6.24 3.97
CA LEU A 145 3.51 5.94 5.17
C LEU A 145 3.65 7.17 6.09
N GLY A 146 3.68 8.37 5.53
CA GLY A 146 3.61 9.60 6.32
C GLY A 146 2.34 9.67 7.17
N ILE A 147 1.18 9.31 6.59
CA ILE A 147 -0.09 9.21 7.31
C ILE A 147 -0.02 8.18 8.43
N VAL A 148 0.55 7.00 8.17
CA VAL A 148 0.73 5.95 9.17
C VAL A 148 1.59 6.45 10.33
N LEU A 149 2.72 7.13 10.04
CA LEU A 149 3.60 7.69 11.07
C LEU A 149 2.94 8.81 11.87
N ASP A 150 2.11 9.65 11.25
CA ASP A 150 1.33 10.68 11.95
C ASP A 150 0.33 10.04 12.93
N ILE A 151 -0.34 8.95 12.51
CA ILE A 151 -1.25 8.18 13.38
C ILE A 151 -0.46 7.54 14.51
N ALA A 152 0.67 6.88 14.21
CA ALA A 152 1.54 6.26 15.21
C ALA A 152 2.03 7.28 16.23
N LYS A 153 2.49 8.46 15.79
CA LYS A 153 2.92 9.56 16.65
C LYS A 153 1.79 10.03 17.57
N SER A 154 0.57 10.20 17.04
CA SER A 154 -0.58 10.63 17.84
C SER A 154 -1.00 9.60 18.89
N ALA A 155 -0.73 8.34 18.65
CA ALA A 155 -0.99 7.22 19.57
C ALA A 155 0.21 6.90 20.49
N SER A 156 1.31 7.66 20.41
CA SER A 156 2.59 7.34 21.09
C SER A 156 3.10 5.93 20.78
N PHE A 157 2.83 5.45 19.54
CA PHE A 157 3.24 4.14 19.07
C PHE A 157 4.54 4.23 18.25
N SER A 158 5.53 3.39 18.59
CA SER A 158 6.80 3.31 17.85
C SER A 158 6.63 2.45 16.58
N ALA A 159 6.97 3.02 15.42
CA ALA A 159 6.88 2.35 14.12
C ALA A 159 8.21 2.43 13.33
N PRO A 160 9.33 1.87 13.87
CA PRO A 160 10.65 2.03 13.29
C PRO A 160 10.79 1.41 11.90
N ILE A 161 10.15 0.26 11.63
CA ILE A 161 10.21 -0.41 10.33
C ILE A 161 9.51 0.44 9.26
N THR A 162 8.36 1.01 9.58
CA THR A 162 7.64 1.93 8.68
C THR A 162 8.47 3.17 8.38
N ALA A 163 9.15 3.72 9.39
CA ALA A 163 10.00 4.89 9.23
C ALA A 163 11.20 4.58 8.31
N ALA A 164 11.84 3.43 8.47
CA ALA A 164 12.93 2.97 7.60
C ALA A 164 12.45 2.78 6.15
N ALA A 165 11.31 2.11 5.93
CA ALA A 165 10.72 1.94 4.62
C ALA A 165 10.39 3.29 3.94
N LEU A 166 9.84 4.26 4.69
CA LEU A 166 9.56 5.59 4.18
C LEU A 166 10.83 6.27 3.63
N GLN A 167 11.98 6.12 4.29
CA GLN A 167 13.24 6.72 3.83
C GLN A 167 13.67 6.17 2.46
N GLN A 168 13.40 4.90 2.15
CA GLN A 168 13.73 4.32 0.85
C GLN A 168 12.86 4.93 -0.28
N TYR A 169 11.58 5.15 -0.02
CA TYR A 169 10.70 5.82 -1.00
C TYR A 169 11.06 7.30 -1.19
N LEU A 170 11.47 7.99 -0.12
CA LEU A 170 11.97 9.36 -0.23
C LEU A 170 13.27 9.41 -1.03
N ALA A 171 14.18 8.45 -0.83
CA ALA A 171 15.40 8.32 -1.62
C ALA A 171 15.07 8.07 -3.10
N ALA A 172 14.15 7.15 -3.40
CA ALA A 172 13.69 6.89 -4.77
C ALA A 172 13.07 8.14 -5.42
N ALA A 173 12.20 8.86 -4.70
CA ALA A 173 11.61 10.11 -5.19
C ALA A 173 12.70 11.18 -5.45
N GLY A 174 13.69 11.30 -4.56
CA GLY A 174 14.85 12.18 -4.73
C GLY A 174 15.75 11.84 -5.91
N MET A 175 15.75 10.57 -6.36
CA MET A 175 16.40 10.11 -7.59
C MET A 175 15.59 10.42 -8.86
N GLY A 176 14.41 11.04 -8.75
CA GLY A 176 13.53 11.33 -9.87
C GLY A 176 12.56 10.19 -10.25
N LEU A 177 12.53 9.09 -9.50
CA LEU A 177 11.73 7.89 -9.79
C LEU A 177 10.26 8.02 -9.32
N GLY A 178 9.86 9.17 -8.83
CA GLY A 178 8.57 9.38 -8.17
C GLY A 178 7.33 8.96 -8.96
N ARG A 179 7.42 8.93 -10.29
CA ARG A 179 6.33 8.53 -11.20
C ARG A 179 6.45 7.11 -11.75
N GLU A 180 7.55 6.42 -11.47
CA GLU A 180 7.70 5.01 -11.81
C GLU A 180 6.88 4.13 -10.87
N ASP A 181 6.72 2.85 -11.28
CA ASP A 181 6.11 1.82 -10.43
C ASP A 181 6.82 1.73 -9.08
N ASP A 182 6.08 1.43 -8.04
CA ASP A 182 6.61 1.37 -6.67
C ASP A 182 7.67 0.26 -6.47
N ALA A 183 7.73 -0.74 -7.36
CA ALA A 183 8.84 -1.70 -7.44
C ALA A 183 10.19 -1.03 -7.75
N ALA A 184 10.19 0.17 -8.36
CA ALA A 184 11.41 0.93 -8.66
C ALA A 184 12.17 1.38 -7.40
N VAL A 185 11.61 1.22 -6.19
CA VAL A 185 12.36 1.40 -4.94
C VAL A 185 13.59 0.47 -4.88
N ALA A 186 13.59 -0.66 -5.61
CA ALA A 186 14.73 -1.55 -5.76
C ALA A 186 15.97 -0.86 -6.37
N LYS A 187 15.77 0.17 -7.21
CA LYS A 187 16.86 0.96 -7.82
C LYS A 187 17.71 1.69 -6.77
N VAL A 188 17.11 2.06 -5.63
CA VAL A 188 17.86 2.67 -4.51
C VAL A 188 18.84 1.67 -3.92
N TYR A 189 18.41 0.47 -3.63
CA TYR A 189 19.25 -0.60 -3.09
C TYR A 189 20.31 -1.04 -4.09
N ALA A 190 19.93 -1.24 -5.36
CA ALA A 190 20.84 -1.62 -6.44
C ALA A 190 21.97 -0.61 -6.62
N ARG A 191 21.63 0.69 -6.69
CA ARG A 191 22.62 1.78 -6.80
C ARG A 191 23.59 1.77 -5.62
N ASN A 192 23.09 1.61 -4.39
CA ASN A 192 23.92 1.60 -3.20
C ASN A 192 24.87 0.39 -3.14
N ALA A 193 24.49 -0.72 -3.78
CA ALA A 193 25.28 -1.97 -3.84
C ALA A 193 26.12 -2.10 -5.15
N GLY A 194 26.08 -1.11 -6.05
CA GLY A 194 26.79 -1.18 -7.34
C GLY A 194 26.23 -2.27 -8.28
N LEU A 195 24.93 -2.58 -8.16
CA LEU A 195 24.23 -3.56 -8.98
C LEU A 195 23.49 -2.88 -10.14
N THR A 196 23.33 -3.61 -11.24
CA THR A 196 22.47 -3.25 -12.37
C THR A 196 21.23 -4.14 -12.35
N LEU A 197 20.05 -3.53 -12.33
CA LEU A 197 18.78 -4.25 -12.40
C LEU A 197 18.44 -4.60 -13.87
N PRO A 198 17.57 -5.60 -14.10
CA PRO A 198 17.03 -5.87 -15.43
C PRO A 198 16.41 -4.61 -16.05
N GLY A 199 16.70 -4.36 -17.34
CA GLY A 199 16.20 -3.19 -18.07
C GLY A 199 16.95 -1.88 -17.83
N GLU A 200 18.02 -1.86 -17.02
CA GLU A 200 18.84 -0.67 -16.73
C GLU A 200 20.22 -0.70 -17.45
N ALA A 201 20.45 -1.62 -18.38
CA ALA A 201 21.71 -1.76 -19.12
C ALA A 201 21.82 -0.77 -20.28
#